data_9db1fdf614c5ae06df42ecdadefb41c9
#
_entry.id   9db1fdf614c5ae06df42ecdadefb41c9
#
_cell.length_a   1.000
_cell.length_b   1.000
_cell.length_c   1.000
_cell.angle_alpha   90.00
_cell.angle_beta   90.00
_cell.angle_gamma   90.00
#
_symmetry.space_group_name_H-M   'P 1'
#
loop_
_entity.id
_entity.type
_entity.pdbx_description
1 polymer ?
#
loop_
_entity_poly.entity_id
_entity_poly.type
_entity_poly.pdbx_seq_one_letter_code
_entity_poly.pdbx_strand_id
1 'polypeptide(L)'
;MDRMALVVGVNYYSDKRIQNLSGCVNDAEEVARLLKHNGDSSRSRNFDCKELYATGPDHAVNRAAIKDEARRLFQSKAEIALFYFSGHGYIESTGGFINGSDSTRGDEGLSLRELVDLANGSSARHRIVILDSCYSGAAGSVAGMENHAAIAEGVTILTASRSDQPSLERKGHGVFTSLLINALEGAAANLTGSITPGSVYAHIDQSLGMWDQRPVFKTNTDSFVSLREVDPAISLDDLRKLKKLFPTEDYEYRLDPSYEPRDEGRTDAMPPAEPRNNRVFSLLQKYNRHCLLVPVGADHMWNAAMESKSCRLTLLGNHYRRLADQGLL
;
A
#
# COMPACT_ATOMS: atom_id res chain seq x y z
N MET A 1 -3.87 -1.89 19.43
CA MET A 1 -2.93 -2.72 18.62
C MET A 1 -1.61 -1.99 18.57
N ASP A 2 -0.55 -2.64 19.04
CA ASP A 2 0.77 -2.00 19.05
C ASP A 2 1.43 -2.19 17.67
N ARG A 3 1.66 -1.08 16.99
CA ARG A 3 2.29 -1.03 15.67
C ARG A 3 3.64 -0.33 15.81
N MET A 4 4.70 -1.01 15.53
CA MET A 4 6.06 -0.48 15.61
C MET A 4 6.74 -0.49 14.25
N ALA A 5 7.47 0.58 13.96
CA ALA A 5 8.29 0.67 12.76
C ALA A 5 9.71 1.11 13.08
N LEU A 6 10.69 0.54 12.39
CA LEU A 6 12.05 1.05 12.30
C LEU A 6 12.26 1.58 10.88
N VAL A 7 12.56 2.86 10.78
CA VAL A 7 12.74 3.55 9.50
C VAL A 7 14.17 4.07 9.42
N VAL A 8 14.91 3.60 8.41
CA VAL A 8 16.33 3.88 8.25
C VAL A 8 16.61 4.53 6.92
N GLY A 9 17.29 5.68 6.91
CA GLY A 9 17.76 6.38 5.73
C GLY A 9 19.25 6.68 5.81
N VAL A 10 20.05 6.22 4.84
CA VAL A 10 21.50 6.38 4.87
C VAL A 10 21.98 7.12 3.63
N ASN A 11 22.29 8.41 3.81
CA ASN A 11 22.92 9.27 2.78
C ASN A 11 24.45 9.29 2.91
N TYR A 12 24.96 9.23 4.15
CA TYR A 12 26.37 9.41 4.43
C TYR A 12 27.10 8.09 4.65
N TYR A 13 28.24 7.93 3.98
CA TYR A 13 29.18 6.82 4.10
C TYR A 13 30.58 7.38 4.41
N SER A 14 31.23 6.86 5.44
CA SER A 14 32.54 7.36 5.91
C SER A 14 33.70 7.04 4.97
N ASP A 15 33.61 5.94 4.23
CA ASP A 15 34.61 5.55 3.24
C ASP A 15 34.39 6.30 1.93
N LYS A 16 35.40 7.04 1.50
CA LYS A 16 35.39 7.84 0.25
C LYS A 16 35.21 7.01 -1.03
N ARG A 17 35.37 5.68 -0.95
CA ARG A 17 35.14 4.76 -2.09
C ARG A 17 33.66 4.47 -2.30
N ILE A 18 32.83 4.70 -1.28
CA ILE A 18 31.38 4.57 -1.35
C ILE A 18 30.80 5.97 -1.59
N GLN A 19 30.07 6.11 -2.66
CA GLN A 19 29.43 7.38 -3.00
C GLN A 19 28.33 7.73 -1.98
N ASN A 20 28.34 8.94 -1.44
CA ASN A 20 27.22 9.45 -0.66
C ASN A 20 25.97 9.60 -1.53
N LEU A 21 24.80 9.35 -0.93
CA LEU A 21 23.49 9.50 -1.53
C LEU A 21 22.83 10.80 -1.07
N SER A 22 21.74 11.20 -1.70
CA SER A 22 21.06 12.46 -1.36
C SER A 22 19.58 12.29 -1.05
N GLY A 23 18.96 11.21 -1.49
CA GLY A 23 17.51 10.99 -1.39
C GLY A 23 17.06 10.12 -0.22
N CYS A 24 17.92 9.22 0.28
CA CYS A 24 17.50 8.15 1.18
C CYS A 24 17.00 8.64 2.55
N VAL A 25 17.56 9.71 3.08
CA VAL A 25 17.06 10.32 4.32
C VAL A 25 15.71 10.97 4.10
N ASN A 26 15.53 11.73 3.02
CA ASN A 26 14.25 12.35 2.67
C ASN A 26 13.16 11.28 2.47
N ASP A 27 13.49 10.18 1.79
CA ASP A 27 12.61 9.04 1.58
C ASP A 27 12.16 8.43 2.92
N ALA A 28 13.12 8.21 3.83
CA ALA A 28 12.85 7.63 5.14
C ALA A 28 12.02 8.58 6.03
N GLU A 29 12.31 9.88 6.03
CA GLU A 29 11.54 10.89 6.75
C GLU A 29 10.07 10.91 6.29
N GLU A 30 9.85 10.88 4.97
CA GLU A 30 8.51 10.94 4.40
C GLU A 30 7.71 9.66 4.67
N VAL A 31 8.36 8.48 4.55
CA VAL A 31 7.75 7.20 4.93
C VAL A 31 7.39 7.19 6.42
N ALA A 32 8.29 7.64 7.32
CA ALA A 32 8.00 7.73 8.74
C ALA A 32 6.83 8.67 9.04
N ARG A 33 6.79 9.85 8.40
CA ARG A 33 5.70 10.83 8.53
C ARG A 33 4.35 10.20 8.19
N LEU A 34 4.27 9.45 7.08
CA LEU A 34 3.04 8.80 6.63
C LEU A 34 2.64 7.63 7.55
N LEU A 35 3.60 6.86 8.04
CA LEU A 35 3.33 5.73 8.94
C LEU A 35 2.86 6.18 10.33
N LYS A 36 3.33 7.30 10.85
CA LYS A 36 2.98 7.79 12.21
C LYS A 36 1.49 8.05 12.39
N HIS A 37 0.78 8.46 11.33
CA HIS A 37 -0.63 8.83 11.41
C HIS A 37 -1.42 8.27 10.22
N ASN A 38 -2.67 7.90 10.47
CA ASN A 38 -3.62 7.63 9.42
C ASN A 38 -3.90 8.89 8.58
N GLY A 39 -4.31 8.71 7.34
CA GLY A 39 -4.63 9.80 6.41
C GLY A 39 -6.11 10.10 6.35
N ASP A 40 -6.92 9.48 7.20
CA ASP A 40 -8.31 9.77 7.38
C ASP A 40 -8.52 11.12 8.10
N SER A 41 -9.74 11.63 8.11
CA SER A 41 -10.08 12.91 8.74
C SER A 41 -9.77 12.96 10.24
N SER A 42 -9.69 11.81 10.92
CA SER A 42 -9.34 11.71 12.34
C SER A 42 -7.85 11.88 12.62
N ARG A 43 -6.99 11.62 11.63
CA ARG A 43 -5.52 11.59 11.76
C ARG A 43 -5.04 10.81 12.98
N SER A 44 -5.70 9.70 13.25
CA SER A 44 -5.38 8.87 14.41
C SER A 44 -3.93 8.37 14.35
N ARG A 45 -3.31 8.23 15.53
CA ARG A 45 -1.97 7.66 15.65
C ARG A 45 -1.97 6.24 15.08
N ASN A 46 -0.94 5.91 14.30
CA ASN A 46 -0.83 4.62 13.63
C ASN A 46 0.42 3.86 14.10
N PHE A 47 1.60 4.08 13.54
CA PHE A 47 2.83 3.44 14.00
C PHE A 47 3.59 4.27 15.02
N ASP A 48 4.25 3.60 15.98
CA ASP A 48 5.36 4.14 16.75
C ASP A 48 6.65 3.92 15.98
N CYS A 49 7.24 5.02 15.46
CA CYS A 49 8.37 4.96 14.55
C CYS A 49 9.69 5.29 15.29
N LYS A 50 10.62 4.34 15.28
CA LYS A 50 12.03 4.60 15.56
C LYS A 50 12.71 4.99 14.25
N GLU A 51 13.42 6.09 14.25
CA GLU A 51 14.05 6.68 13.07
C GLU A 51 15.56 6.69 13.22
N LEU A 52 16.29 6.29 12.17
CA LEU A 52 17.73 6.34 12.08
C LEU A 52 18.13 7.01 10.77
N TYR A 53 18.76 8.19 10.84
CA TYR A 53 19.10 9.00 9.67
C TYR A 53 20.58 9.33 9.66
N ALA A 54 21.30 8.84 8.62
CA ALA A 54 22.71 9.14 8.43
C ALA A 54 22.89 10.31 7.45
N THR A 55 23.09 11.51 8.00
CA THR A 55 23.22 12.76 7.24
C THR A 55 24.66 13.27 7.15
N GLY A 56 25.56 12.76 7.98
CA GLY A 56 26.95 13.22 8.08
C GLY A 56 27.74 12.50 9.16
N PRO A 57 29.01 12.89 9.39
CA PRO A 57 29.86 12.25 10.39
C PRO A 57 29.29 12.27 11.80
N ASP A 58 28.66 13.39 12.19
CA ASP A 58 28.10 13.58 13.53
C ASP A 58 26.76 12.82 13.72
N HIS A 59 26.16 12.40 12.61
CA HIS A 59 24.89 11.66 12.57
C HIS A 59 25.08 10.40 11.74
N ALA A 60 26.16 9.64 11.97
CA ALA A 60 26.42 8.38 11.32
C ALA A 60 25.53 7.28 11.91
N VAL A 61 25.03 6.41 11.03
CA VAL A 61 24.26 5.21 11.41
C VAL A 61 25.05 3.99 10.97
N ASN A 62 25.73 3.36 11.91
CA ASN A 62 26.55 2.20 11.65
C ASN A 62 25.72 0.89 11.56
N ARG A 63 26.33 -0.16 11.02
CA ARG A 63 25.73 -1.50 10.92
C ARG A 63 25.21 -2.01 12.26
N ALA A 64 25.97 -1.81 13.35
CA ALA A 64 25.60 -2.31 14.67
C ALA A 64 24.30 -1.65 15.16
N ALA A 65 24.17 -0.34 14.97
CA ALA A 65 22.94 0.40 15.32
C ALA A 65 21.72 -0.11 14.54
N ILE A 66 21.86 -0.32 13.22
CA ILE A 66 20.76 -0.88 12.39
C ILE A 66 20.37 -2.26 12.89
N LYS A 67 21.36 -3.14 13.13
CA LYS A 67 21.13 -4.50 13.60
C LYS A 67 20.46 -4.54 14.99
N ASP A 68 20.94 -3.74 15.92
CA ASP A 68 20.42 -3.72 17.29
C ASP A 68 18.98 -3.20 17.34
N GLU A 69 18.67 -2.15 16.58
CA GLU A 69 17.29 -1.63 16.51
C GLU A 69 16.36 -2.59 15.72
N ALA A 70 16.84 -3.26 14.67
CA ALA A 70 16.08 -4.30 13.98
C ALA A 70 15.77 -5.47 14.92
N ARG A 71 16.74 -5.87 15.75
CA ARG A 71 16.53 -6.91 16.77
C ARG A 71 15.50 -6.47 17.80
N ARG A 72 15.58 -5.23 18.30
CA ARG A 72 14.58 -4.68 19.24
C ARG A 72 13.19 -4.65 18.64
N LEU A 73 13.07 -4.22 17.37
CA LEU A 73 11.81 -4.21 16.64
C LEU A 73 11.19 -5.59 16.59
N PHE A 74 11.93 -6.60 16.10
CA PHE A 74 11.41 -7.95 15.90
C PHE A 74 11.28 -8.79 17.20
N GLN A 75 11.93 -8.38 18.28
CA GLN A 75 11.74 -8.95 19.63
C GLN A 75 10.64 -8.25 20.42
N SER A 76 10.06 -7.17 19.91
CA SER A 76 8.95 -6.48 20.57
C SER A 76 7.68 -7.34 20.58
N LYS A 77 6.74 -6.98 21.47
CA LYS A 77 5.40 -7.60 21.50
C LYS A 77 4.40 -6.89 20.58
N ALA A 78 4.87 -6.19 19.58
CA ALA A 78 4.01 -5.50 18.63
C ALA A 78 3.16 -6.52 17.84
N GLU A 79 1.96 -6.13 17.47
CA GLU A 79 1.15 -6.90 16.52
C GLU A 79 1.71 -6.77 15.11
N ILE A 80 2.20 -5.57 14.76
CA ILE A 80 2.83 -5.27 13.47
C ILE A 80 4.22 -4.71 13.72
N ALA A 81 5.23 -5.38 13.19
CA ALA A 81 6.62 -4.94 13.17
C ALA A 81 7.04 -4.64 11.72
N LEU A 82 7.32 -3.36 11.41
CA LEU A 82 7.69 -2.90 10.07
C LEU A 82 9.13 -2.37 10.08
N PHE A 83 9.95 -2.91 9.19
CA PHE A 83 11.30 -2.42 8.90
C PHE A 83 11.33 -1.77 7.52
N TYR A 84 11.78 -0.52 7.43
CA TYR A 84 12.03 0.20 6.18
C TYR A 84 13.48 0.64 6.12
N PHE A 85 14.11 0.47 4.96
CA PHE A 85 15.48 0.90 4.70
C PHE A 85 15.57 1.56 3.33
N SER A 86 16.24 2.72 3.26
CA SER A 86 16.69 3.36 2.02
C SER A 86 18.18 3.69 2.13
N GLY A 87 18.99 3.20 1.18
CA GLY A 87 20.44 3.33 1.18
C GLY A 87 21.13 2.37 0.23
N HIS A 88 22.47 2.31 0.29
CA HIS A 88 23.23 1.34 -0.50
C HIS A 88 22.94 -0.09 -0.07
N GLY A 89 22.71 -0.95 -1.06
CA GLY A 89 22.75 -2.40 -0.93
C GLY A 89 23.91 -2.99 -1.73
N TYR A 90 24.30 -4.19 -1.38
CA TYR A 90 25.38 -4.93 -2.02
C TYR A 90 25.03 -6.41 -2.13
N ILE A 91 25.53 -7.10 -3.16
CA ILE A 91 25.37 -8.54 -3.33
C ILE A 91 26.73 -9.22 -3.47
N GLU A 92 26.87 -10.33 -2.79
CA GLU A 92 28.00 -11.25 -2.86
C GLU A 92 27.52 -12.69 -3.05
N SER A 93 28.45 -13.60 -3.26
CA SER A 93 28.16 -15.04 -3.32
C SER A 93 27.46 -15.58 -2.06
N THR A 94 27.66 -14.89 -0.92
CA THR A 94 27.06 -15.22 0.39
C THR A 94 25.66 -14.62 0.58
N GLY A 95 25.20 -13.73 -0.31
CA GLY A 95 23.89 -13.10 -0.27
C GLY A 95 23.91 -11.58 -0.42
N GLY A 96 22.79 -10.93 -0.11
CA GLY A 96 22.64 -9.48 -0.14
C GLY A 96 22.86 -8.84 1.23
N PHE A 97 23.26 -7.58 1.21
CA PHE A 97 23.56 -6.77 2.40
C PHE A 97 22.97 -5.36 2.26
N ILE A 98 22.57 -4.76 3.36
CA ILE A 98 22.25 -3.31 3.47
C ILE A 98 23.35 -2.63 4.26
N ASN A 99 23.83 -1.48 3.78
CA ASN A 99 25.04 -0.85 4.29
C ASN A 99 24.75 0.27 5.27
N GLY A 100 25.43 0.26 6.41
CA GLY A 100 25.51 1.40 7.32
C GLY A 100 26.59 2.40 6.89
N SER A 101 26.66 3.53 7.59
CA SER A 101 27.63 4.60 7.34
C SER A 101 29.10 4.18 7.51
N ASP A 102 29.33 3.11 8.25
CA ASP A 102 30.64 2.55 8.58
C ASP A 102 31.14 1.50 7.58
N SER A 103 30.37 1.18 6.54
CA SER A 103 30.78 0.19 5.54
C SER A 103 32.00 0.70 4.75
N THR A 104 33.01 -0.15 4.62
CA THR A 104 34.23 0.08 3.79
C THR A 104 34.24 -0.82 2.57
N ARG A 105 33.50 -1.93 2.63
CA ARG A 105 33.20 -2.85 1.54
C ARG A 105 31.70 -3.17 1.57
N GLY A 106 31.19 -3.61 0.44
CA GLY A 106 29.76 -3.90 0.32
C GLY A 106 29.25 -4.99 1.25
N ASP A 107 30.06 -6.01 1.51
CA ASP A 107 29.77 -7.18 2.32
C ASP A 107 29.86 -6.96 3.85
N GLU A 108 30.21 -5.77 4.29
CA GLU A 108 30.28 -5.41 5.71
C GLU A 108 28.95 -4.91 6.27
N GLY A 109 27.92 -4.83 5.44
CA GLY A 109 26.57 -4.42 5.82
C GLY A 109 25.84 -5.46 6.69
N LEU A 110 24.60 -5.14 7.08
CA LEU A 110 23.70 -6.10 7.68
C LEU A 110 23.21 -7.07 6.58
N SER A 111 23.48 -8.37 6.78
CA SER A 111 23.01 -9.40 5.86
C SER A 111 21.48 -9.41 5.78
N LEU A 112 20.94 -9.44 4.56
CA LEU A 112 19.51 -9.61 4.33
C LEU A 112 18.96 -10.92 4.89
N ARG A 113 19.80 -11.97 4.90
CA ARG A 113 19.46 -13.24 5.55
C ARG A 113 19.26 -13.05 7.05
N GLU A 114 20.18 -12.37 7.73
CA GLU A 114 20.05 -12.11 9.17
C GLU A 114 18.81 -11.26 9.48
N LEU A 115 18.52 -10.26 8.66
CA LEU A 115 17.32 -9.44 8.80
C LEU A 115 16.03 -10.27 8.66
N VAL A 116 15.98 -11.17 7.67
CA VAL A 116 14.86 -12.09 7.45
C VAL A 116 14.75 -13.11 8.59
N ASP A 117 15.87 -13.63 9.09
CA ASP A 117 15.89 -14.56 10.24
C ASP A 117 15.34 -13.87 11.51
N LEU A 118 15.67 -12.60 11.74
CA LEU A 118 15.08 -11.80 12.81
C LEU A 118 13.54 -11.65 12.64
N ALA A 119 13.08 -11.37 11.43
CA ALA A 119 11.66 -11.28 11.12
C ALA A 119 10.96 -12.64 11.29
N ASN A 120 11.56 -13.73 10.82
CA ASN A 120 11.03 -15.08 10.96
C ASN A 120 10.90 -15.51 12.43
N GLY A 121 11.87 -15.14 13.26
CA GLY A 121 11.88 -15.45 14.70
C GLY A 121 11.02 -14.53 15.57
N SER A 122 10.39 -13.52 14.99
CA SER A 122 9.56 -12.54 15.71
C SER A 122 8.23 -13.13 16.14
N SER A 123 7.77 -12.75 17.34
CA SER A 123 6.43 -13.06 17.82
C SER A 123 5.33 -12.12 17.30
N ALA A 124 5.68 -11.05 16.59
CA ALA A 124 4.71 -10.17 15.94
C ALA A 124 3.87 -10.96 14.94
N ARG A 125 2.56 -10.66 14.87
CA ARG A 125 1.67 -11.36 13.93
C ARG A 125 1.99 -11.01 12.47
N HIS A 126 2.30 -9.75 12.20
CA HIS A 126 2.66 -9.27 10.87
C HIS A 126 4.06 -8.65 10.89
N ARG A 127 4.97 -9.19 10.11
CA ARG A 127 6.35 -8.72 9.96
C ARG A 127 6.55 -8.26 8.53
N ILE A 128 6.84 -6.98 8.38
CA ILE A 128 6.92 -6.33 7.08
C ILE A 128 8.32 -5.77 6.91
N VAL A 129 8.99 -6.15 5.83
CA VAL A 129 10.31 -5.65 5.47
C VAL A 129 10.22 -4.96 4.13
N ILE A 130 10.53 -3.66 4.09
CA ILE A 130 10.51 -2.83 2.88
C ILE A 130 11.92 -2.30 2.65
N LEU A 131 12.49 -2.59 1.46
CA LEU A 131 13.87 -2.25 1.15
C LEU A 131 13.96 -1.46 -0.16
N ASP A 132 14.36 -0.20 -0.06
CA ASP A 132 14.75 0.62 -1.19
C ASP A 132 16.28 0.68 -1.28
N SER A 133 16.85 -0.40 -1.81
CA SER A 133 18.30 -0.51 -2.02
C SER A 133 18.59 -1.39 -3.23
N CYS A 134 19.76 -1.21 -3.83
CA CYS A 134 20.25 -2.12 -4.89
C CYS A 134 20.28 -3.56 -4.39
N TYR A 135 19.96 -4.50 -5.26
CA TYR A 135 20.04 -5.96 -5.00
C TYR A 135 19.18 -6.49 -3.83
N SER A 136 18.25 -5.68 -3.33
CA SER A 136 17.39 -6.06 -2.20
C SER A 136 16.47 -7.26 -2.50
N GLY A 137 16.22 -7.55 -3.78
CA GLY A 137 15.45 -8.72 -4.22
C GLY A 137 16.04 -10.08 -3.79
N ALA A 138 17.30 -10.13 -3.34
CA ALA A 138 17.89 -11.31 -2.74
C ALA A 138 17.33 -11.64 -1.34
N ALA A 139 16.60 -10.70 -0.71
CA ALA A 139 16.02 -10.92 0.61
C ALA A 139 15.06 -12.12 0.62
N GLY A 140 15.23 -13.00 1.60
CA GLY A 140 14.45 -14.22 1.76
C GLY A 140 14.79 -15.35 0.77
N SER A 141 15.80 -15.19 -0.11
CA SER A 141 16.24 -16.29 -0.97
C SER A 141 17.02 -17.35 -0.17
N VAL A 142 16.82 -18.62 -0.53
CA VAL A 142 17.54 -19.75 0.06
C VAL A 142 18.81 -19.98 -0.73
N ALA A 143 19.95 -20.15 -0.06
CA ALA A 143 21.22 -20.44 -0.71
C ALA A 143 21.10 -21.73 -1.55
N GLY A 144 21.46 -21.65 -2.84
CA GLY A 144 21.36 -22.77 -3.79
C GLY A 144 19.96 -23.00 -4.40
N MET A 145 18.97 -22.16 -4.07
CA MET A 145 17.63 -22.16 -4.64
C MET A 145 17.22 -20.74 -4.98
N GLU A 146 17.71 -20.19 -6.08
CA GLU A 146 17.60 -18.78 -6.46
C GLU A 146 16.18 -18.21 -6.49
N ASN A 147 15.17 -19.05 -6.65
CA ASN A 147 13.75 -18.65 -6.75
C ASN A 147 12.89 -19.05 -5.53
N HIS A 148 13.49 -19.55 -4.45
CA HIS A 148 12.76 -19.94 -3.24
C HIS A 148 13.01 -18.96 -2.10
N ALA A 149 11.94 -18.61 -1.38
CA ALA A 149 12.01 -17.79 -0.17
C ALA A 149 11.70 -18.63 1.06
N ALA A 150 12.58 -18.58 2.07
CA ALA A 150 12.31 -19.16 3.39
C ALA A 150 11.76 -18.07 4.32
N ILE A 151 10.47 -17.77 4.20
CA ILE A 151 9.78 -16.80 5.05
C ILE A 151 8.69 -17.49 5.86
N ALA A 152 8.65 -17.18 7.16
CA ALA A 152 7.65 -17.72 8.08
C ALA A 152 6.26 -17.12 7.79
N GLU A 153 5.21 -17.79 8.29
CA GLU A 153 3.85 -17.27 8.23
C GLU A 153 3.77 -15.87 8.85
N GLY A 154 3.07 -14.93 8.21
CA GLY A 154 2.94 -13.54 8.63
C GLY A 154 4.08 -12.63 8.19
N VAL A 155 5.09 -13.11 7.44
CA VAL A 155 6.18 -12.29 6.89
C VAL A 155 5.84 -11.82 5.48
N THR A 156 6.07 -10.53 5.23
CA THR A 156 5.97 -9.90 3.92
C THR A 156 7.24 -9.09 3.64
N ILE A 157 7.83 -9.29 2.46
CA ILE A 157 9.02 -8.58 1.98
C ILE A 157 8.67 -7.86 0.68
N LEU A 158 8.92 -6.56 0.62
CA LEU A 158 8.77 -5.71 -0.56
C LEU A 158 10.09 -5.00 -0.84
N THR A 159 10.62 -5.13 -2.06
CA THR A 159 11.92 -4.56 -2.41
C THR A 159 11.86 -3.78 -3.71
N ALA A 160 12.71 -2.74 -3.83
CA ALA A 160 12.76 -1.86 -4.99
C ALA A 160 13.22 -2.55 -6.27
N SER A 161 14.06 -3.57 -6.16
CA SER A 161 14.70 -4.19 -7.32
C SER A 161 14.91 -5.69 -7.16
N ARG A 162 15.08 -6.37 -8.30
CA ARG A 162 15.59 -7.74 -8.34
C ARG A 162 17.05 -7.80 -7.93
N SER A 163 17.52 -9.00 -7.63
CA SER A 163 18.89 -9.26 -7.20
C SER A 163 19.98 -8.85 -8.21
N ASP A 164 19.63 -8.58 -9.46
CA ASP A 164 20.52 -8.30 -10.59
C ASP A 164 20.45 -6.83 -11.09
N GLN A 165 19.72 -5.94 -10.40
CA GLN A 165 19.48 -4.57 -10.87
C GLN A 165 19.81 -3.49 -9.81
N PRO A 166 20.46 -2.34 -10.20
CA PRO A 166 20.64 -1.20 -9.31
C PRO A 166 19.35 -0.41 -9.11
N SER A 167 19.16 0.24 -7.97
CA SER A 167 18.04 1.18 -7.74
C SER A 167 18.24 2.48 -8.50
N LEU A 168 17.16 3.06 -9.01
CA LEU A 168 17.16 4.33 -9.73
C LEU A 168 16.70 5.48 -8.83
N GLU A 169 17.43 6.59 -8.84
CA GLU A 169 17.01 7.86 -8.23
C GLU A 169 16.50 8.84 -9.29
N ARG A 170 15.39 9.54 -8.99
CA ARG A 170 14.88 10.65 -9.79
C ARG A 170 14.51 11.81 -8.87
N LYS A 171 15.02 13.02 -9.16
CA LYS A 171 14.72 14.28 -8.42
C LYS A 171 14.99 14.20 -6.91
N GLY A 172 16.02 13.47 -6.48
CA GLY A 172 16.38 13.35 -5.06
C GLY A 172 15.51 12.36 -4.25
N HIS A 173 14.80 11.48 -4.92
CA HIS A 173 14.03 10.36 -4.32
C HIS A 173 14.29 9.08 -5.10
N GLY A 174 14.26 7.95 -4.42
CA GLY A 174 14.17 6.64 -5.06
C GLY A 174 12.84 6.51 -5.82
N VAL A 175 12.88 6.00 -7.05
CA VAL A 175 11.64 5.79 -7.84
C VAL A 175 10.67 4.88 -7.07
N PHE A 176 11.17 3.82 -6.46
CA PHE A 176 10.37 2.89 -5.65
C PHE A 176 9.71 3.61 -4.47
N THR A 177 10.49 4.37 -3.67
CA THR A 177 9.94 5.07 -2.51
C THR A 177 8.99 6.19 -2.91
N SER A 178 9.21 6.88 -4.02
CA SER A 178 8.23 7.85 -4.55
C SER A 178 6.86 7.20 -4.82
N LEU A 179 6.85 5.99 -5.39
CA LEU A 179 5.62 5.23 -5.63
C LEU A 179 5.02 4.66 -4.34
N LEU A 180 5.87 4.23 -3.39
CA LEU A 180 5.44 3.81 -2.05
C LEU A 180 4.76 4.97 -1.30
N ILE A 181 5.34 6.17 -1.32
CA ILE A 181 4.75 7.38 -0.74
C ILE A 181 3.38 7.65 -1.36
N ASN A 182 3.30 7.67 -2.69
CA ASN A 182 2.03 7.88 -3.41
C ASN A 182 0.97 6.82 -3.05
N ALA A 183 1.38 5.55 -2.95
CA ALA A 183 0.51 4.47 -2.50
C ALA A 183 -0.04 4.72 -1.08
N LEU A 184 0.86 5.11 -0.14
CA LEU A 184 0.50 5.40 1.27
C LEU A 184 -0.32 6.68 1.41
N GLU A 185 -0.20 7.65 0.51
CA GLU A 185 -1.04 8.86 0.48
C GLU A 185 -2.50 8.57 0.07
N GLY A 186 -2.77 7.38 -0.48
CA GLY A 186 -4.13 6.94 -0.78
C GLY A 186 -4.31 6.30 -2.15
N ALA A 187 -3.33 6.39 -3.06
CA ALA A 187 -3.46 5.85 -4.42
C ALA A 187 -3.62 4.31 -4.43
N ALA A 188 -3.16 3.61 -3.41
CA ALA A 188 -3.33 2.17 -3.24
C ALA A 188 -4.49 1.78 -2.29
N ALA A 189 -5.31 2.74 -1.86
CA ALA A 189 -6.41 2.45 -0.95
C ALA A 189 -7.53 1.66 -1.65
N ASN A 190 -8.08 0.70 -0.93
CA ASN A 190 -9.33 0.05 -1.36
C ASN A 190 -10.55 0.97 -1.12
N LEU A 191 -11.74 0.52 -1.46
CA LEU A 191 -12.97 1.30 -1.31
C LEU A 191 -13.27 1.71 0.14
N THR A 192 -12.77 0.99 1.12
CA THR A 192 -12.95 1.29 2.55
C THR A 192 -11.83 2.13 3.13
N GLY A 193 -10.85 2.55 2.31
CA GLY A 193 -9.75 3.41 2.73
C GLY A 193 -8.52 2.68 3.27
N SER A 194 -8.51 1.35 3.24
CA SER A 194 -7.39 0.55 3.76
C SER A 194 -6.30 0.35 2.72
N ILE A 195 -5.04 0.58 3.10
CA ILE A 195 -3.84 0.40 2.28
C ILE A 195 -3.04 -0.76 2.86
N THR A 196 -2.87 -1.83 2.09
CA THR A 196 -2.19 -3.05 2.51
C THR A 196 -0.85 -3.25 1.78
N PRO A 197 0.08 -4.09 2.26
CA PRO A 197 1.31 -4.41 1.51
C PRO A 197 1.03 -4.92 0.10
N GLY A 198 -0.02 -5.72 -0.08
CA GLY A 198 -0.42 -6.24 -1.39
C GLY A 198 -0.93 -5.14 -2.33
N SER A 199 -1.75 -4.20 -1.83
CA SER A 199 -2.24 -3.08 -2.65
C SER A 199 -1.12 -2.09 -2.99
N VAL A 200 -0.17 -1.88 -2.08
CA VAL A 200 1.05 -1.08 -2.34
C VAL A 200 1.87 -1.71 -3.46
N TYR A 201 2.13 -3.02 -3.39
CA TYR A 201 2.86 -3.71 -4.45
C TYR A 201 2.16 -3.59 -5.80
N ALA A 202 0.84 -3.85 -5.85
CA ALA A 202 0.06 -3.76 -7.08
C ALA A 202 0.11 -2.33 -7.67
N HIS A 203 0.01 -1.30 -6.84
CA HIS A 203 0.12 0.10 -7.26
C HIS A 203 1.50 0.40 -7.86
N ILE A 204 2.59 -0.01 -7.19
CA ILE A 204 3.95 0.21 -7.65
C ILE A 204 4.16 -0.52 -8.99
N ASP A 205 3.80 -1.80 -9.08
CA ASP A 205 4.00 -2.61 -10.29
C ASP A 205 3.24 -2.05 -11.50
N GLN A 206 2.01 -1.58 -11.32
CA GLN A 206 1.21 -0.95 -12.38
C GLN A 206 1.71 0.44 -12.80
N SER A 207 2.41 1.14 -11.89
CA SER A 207 2.93 2.49 -12.16
C SER A 207 4.27 2.49 -12.89
N LEU A 208 4.93 1.34 -13.00
CA LEU A 208 6.22 1.18 -13.67
C LEU A 208 6.02 0.82 -15.15
N GLY A 209 6.86 1.41 -16.03
CA GLY A 209 6.90 1.08 -17.45
C GLY A 209 7.49 -0.31 -17.72
N MET A 210 7.38 -0.77 -18.97
CA MET A 210 7.89 -2.10 -19.39
C MET A 210 9.41 -2.29 -19.17
N TRP A 211 10.17 -1.21 -19.19
CA TRP A 211 11.63 -1.19 -19.08
C TRP A 211 12.12 -0.73 -17.71
N ASP A 212 11.19 -0.38 -16.81
CA ASP A 212 11.54 0.03 -15.46
C ASP A 212 11.89 -1.18 -14.60
N GLN A 213 12.62 -0.88 -13.54
CA GLN A 213 13.03 -1.83 -12.54
C GLN A 213 11.81 -2.39 -11.81
N ARG A 214 11.66 -3.72 -11.74
CA ARG A 214 10.50 -4.36 -11.14
C ARG A 214 10.70 -4.64 -9.66
N PRO A 215 9.75 -4.24 -8.81
CA PRO A 215 9.78 -4.59 -7.40
C PRO A 215 9.63 -6.10 -7.22
N VAL A 216 10.17 -6.61 -6.12
CA VAL A 216 9.95 -8.00 -5.71
C VAL A 216 9.04 -8.02 -4.49
N PHE A 217 8.02 -8.87 -4.54
CA PHE A 217 7.08 -9.10 -3.47
C PHE A 217 7.10 -10.57 -3.07
N LYS A 218 7.46 -10.83 -1.81
CA LYS A 218 7.44 -12.18 -1.23
C LYS A 218 6.58 -12.13 0.02
N THR A 219 5.62 -13.00 0.13
CA THR A 219 4.72 -13.00 1.28
C THR A 219 4.28 -14.43 1.63
N ASN A 220 4.14 -14.69 2.93
CA ASN A 220 3.54 -15.89 3.47
C ASN A 220 2.56 -15.45 4.57
N THR A 221 1.35 -15.05 4.18
CA THR A 221 0.32 -14.56 5.11
C THR A 221 -1.07 -14.96 4.63
N ASP A 222 -1.93 -15.30 5.57
CA ASP A 222 -3.34 -15.62 5.29
C ASP A 222 -4.16 -14.36 4.98
N SER A 223 -3.76 -13.23 5.56
CA SER A 223 -4.43 -11.95 5.33
C SER A 223 -3.45 -10.79 5.44
N PHE A 224 -3.64 -9.77 4.62
CA PHE A 224 -2.88 -8.53 4.74
C PHE A 224 -3.47 -7.63 5.81
N VAL A 225 -2.59 -7.09 6.63
CA VAL A 225 -2.92 -6.01 7.56
C VAL A 225 -2.87 -4.66 6.83
N SER A 226 -3.67 -3.71 7.29
CA SER A 226 -3.56 -2.34 6.81
C SER A 226 -2.29 -1.67 7.33
N LEU A 227 -1.51 -1.08 6.43
CA LEU A 227 -0.37 -0.21 6.75
C LEU A 227 -0.84 1.18 7.18
N ARG A 228 -1.89 1.67 6.55
CA ARG A 228 -2.44 3.01 6.77
C ARG A 228 -3.89 3.05 6.31
N GLU A 229 -4.72 3.78 7.05
CA GLU A 229 -6.09 4.10 6.65
C GLU A 229 -6.14 5.52 6.10
N VAL A 230 -6.97 5.74 5.08
CA VAL A 230 -7.30 7.05 4.51
C VAL A 230 -8.82 7.20 4.42
N ASP A 231 -9.31 8.39 4.13
CA ASP A 231 -10.74 8.57 3.91
C ASP A 231 -11.23 7.67 2.76
N PRO A 232 -12.27 6.87 3.00
CA PRO A 232 -12.76 5.93 2.00
C PRO A 232 -13.38 6.65 0.79
N ALA A 233 -13.19 6.09 -0.40
CA ALA A 233 -13.79 6.60 -1.63
C ALA A 233 -15.34 6.62 -1.57
N ILE A 234 -15.91 5.66 -0.85
CA ILE A 234 -17.34 5.59 -0.52
C ILE A 234 -17.45 5.40 0.99
N SER A 235 -18.20 6.27 1.67
CA SER A 235 -18.41 6.18 3.11
C SER A 235 -18.98 4.80 3.48
N LEU A 236 -18.63 4.27 4.66
CA LEU A 236 -19.20 3.02 5.15
C LEU A 236 -20.73 3.09 5.24
N ASP A 237 -21.26 4.25 5.62
CA ASP A 237 -22.72 4.45 5.67
C ASP A 237 -23.36 4.36 4.27
N ASP A 238 -22.69 4.84 3.23
CA ASP A 238 -23.15 4.66 1.85
C ASP A 238 -23.05 3.19 1.43
N LEU A 239 -21.93 2.50 1.72
CA LEU A 239 -21.82 1.08 1.42
C LEU A 239 -22.88 0.22 2.13
N ARG A 240 -23.22 0.55 3.39
CA ARG A 240 -24.30 -0.14 4.13
C ARG A 240 -25.67 0.02 3.49
N LYS A 241 -25.92 1.08 2.70
CA LYS A 241 -27.18 1.27 1.96
C LYS A 241 -27.36 0.29 0.80
N LEU A 242 -26.29 -0.38 0.35
CA LEU A 242 -26.36 -1.37 -0.74
C LEU A 242 -27.41 -2.46 -0.44
N LYS A 243 -27.42 -3.02 0.76
CA LYS A 243 -28.39 -4.07 1.14
C LYS A 243 -29.84 -3.61 1.12
N LYS A 244 -30.07 -2.31 1.32
CA LYS A 244 -31.41 -1.73 1.30
C LYS A 244 -31.87 -1.43 -0.13
N LEU A 245 -30.95 -0.94 -0.97
CA LEU A 245 -31.23 -0.59 -2.36
C LEU A 245 -31.31 -1.82 -3.27
N PHE A 246 -30.53 -2.85 -2.95
CA PHE A 246 -30.44 -4.12 -3.69
C PHE A 246 -30.67 -5.29 -2.74
N PRO A 247 -31.92 -5.67 -2.46
CA PRO A 247 -32.25 -6.72 -1.47
C PRO A 247 -31.67 -8.10 -1.82
N THR A 248 -31.56 -8.42 -3.11
CA THR A 248 -31.01 -9.67 -3.62
C THR A 248 -29.88 -9.45 -4.61
N GLU A 249 -29.11 -10.49 -4.94
CA GLU A 249 -27.96 -10.41 -5.86
C GLU A 249 -28.38 -10.03 -7.29
N ASP A 250 -29.52 -10.53 -7.73
CA ASP A 250 -30.04 -10.30 -9.10
C ASP A 250 -31.02 -9.12 -9.17
N TYR A 251 -31.13 -8.35 -8.08
CA TYR A 251 -32.06 -7.24 -8.05
C TYR A 251 -31.69 -6.15 -9.04
N GLU A 252 -32.62 -5.76 -9.88
CA GLU A 252 -32.52 -4.61 -10.76
C GLU A 252 -33.27 -3.43 -10.20
N TYR A 253 -32.54 -2.37 -9.86
CA TYR A 253 -33.12 -1.12 -9.37
C TYR A 253 -33.70 -0.32 -10.55
N ARG A 254 -35.02 -0.18 -10.59
CA ARG A 254 -35.73 0.56 -11.63
C ARG A 254 -35.50 2.05 -11.51
N LEU A 255 -35.25 2.69 -12.64
CA LEU A 255 -35.07 4.13 -12.79
C LEU A 255 -36.17 4.69 -13.70
N ASP A 256 -36.43 5.98 -13.57
CA ASP A 256 -37.24 6.77 -14.47
C ASP A 256 -36.71 8.21 -14.52
N PRO A 257 -37.23 9.12 -15.38
CA PRO A 257 -36.68 10.46 -15.51
C PRO A 257 -36.73 11.32 -14.23
N SER A 258 -37.54 10.98 -13.22
CA SER A 258 -37.56 11.70 -11.94
C SER A 258 -36.27 11.58 -11.13
N TYR A 259 -35.43 10.60 -11.46
CA TYR A 259 -34.11 10.39 -10.82
C TYR A 259 -33.05 11.39 -11.32
N GLU A 260 -33.15 11.88 -12.57
CA GLU A 260 -32.20 12.83 -13.13
C GLU A 260 -32.56 14.27 -12.67
N PRO A 261 -31.64 14.99 -12.01
CA PRO A 261 -31.92 16.33 -11.51
C PRO A 261 -31.94 17.42 -12.59
N ARG A 262 -31.32 17.15 -13.76
CA ARG A 262 -31.21 18.14 -14.85
C ARG A 262 -32.38 18.03 -15.80
N ASP A 263 -32.77 19.15 -16.39
CA ASP A 263 -33.86 19.22 -17.38
C ASP A 263 -33.38 18.89 -18.82
N GLU A 264 -32.06 18.71 -19.02
CA GLU A 264 -31.51 18.40 -20.33
C GLU A 264 -32.05 17.07 -20.84
N GLY A 265 -32.62 17.09 -22.07
CA GLY A 265 -33.24 15.92 -22.69
C GLY A 265 -34.61 15.53 -22.14
N ARG A 266 -35.16 16.27 -21.17
CA ARG A 266 -36.51 16.03 -20.62
C ARG A 266 -37.58 16.59 -21.56
N THR A 267 -38.66 15.83 -21.71
CA THR A 267 -39.89 16.28 -22.43
C THR A 267 -41.02 16.46 -21.45
N ASP A 268 -42.07 17.22 -21.85
CA ASP A 268 -43.24 17.46 -21.02
C ASP A 268 -44.02 16.18 -20.63
N ALA A 269 -43.82 15.09 -21.36
CA ALA A 269 -44.42 13.79 -21.06
C ALA A 269 -43.67 13.00 -19.99
N MET A 270 -42.45 13.43 -19.62
CA MET A 270 -41.63 12.75 -18.62
C MET A 270 -41.94 13.28 -17.21
N PRO A 271 -41.86 12.42 -16.16
CA PRO A 271 -42.05 12.89 -14.80
C PRO A 271 -41.00 13.92 -14.43
N PRO A 272 -41.34 14.96 -13.65
CA PRO A 272 -40.38 15.96 -13.19
C PRO A 272 -39.35 15.35 -12.22
N ALA A 273 -38.20 16.03 -12.07
CA ALA A 273 -37.19 15.67 -11.13
C ALA A 273 -37.73 15.68 -9.67
N GLU A 274 -37.47 14.59 -8.93
CA GLU A 274 -37.86 14.47 -7.52
C GLU A 274 -36.62 14.52 -6.61
N PRO A 275 -36.56 15.45 -5.61
CA PRO A 275 -35.41 15.59 -4.73
C PRO A 275 -35.03 14.29 -3.97
N ARG A 276 -36.02 13.44 -3.65
CA ARG A 276 -35.78 12.14 -3.03
C ARG A 276 -35.06 11.21 -3.99
N ASN A 277 -35.54 11.09 -5.22
CA ASN A 277 -34.96 10.22 -6.25
C ASN A 277 -33.59 10.73 -6.69
N ASN A 278 -33.44 12.06 -6.81
CA ASN A 278 -32.13 12.66 -7.15
C ASN A 278 -31.01 12.28 -6.12
N ARG A 279 -31.33 12.28 -4.80
CA ARG A 279 -30.37 11.83 -3.77
C ARG A 279 -29.99 10.35 -3.93
N VAL A 280 -30.96 9.50 -4.23
CA VAL A 280 -30.68 8.07 -4.50
C VAL A 280 -29.85 7.93 -5.77
N PHE A 281 -30.19 8.66 -6.81
CA PHE A 281 -29.47 8.60 -8.10
C PHE A 281 -28.02 9.06 -7.97
N SER A 282 -27.76 10.12 -7.23
CA SER A 282 -26.41 10.56 -6.92
C SER A 282 -25.57 9.45 -6.25
N LEU A 283 -26.19 8.69 -5.35
CA LEU A 283 -25.55 7.56 -4.71
C LEU A 283 -25.33 6.41 -5.70
N LEU A 284 -26.32 6.09 -6.53
CA LEU A 284 -26.17 5.07 -7.58
C LEU A 284 -25.08 5.44 -8.60
N GLN A 285 -25.00 6.71 -9.00
CA GLN A 285 -23.90 7.20 -9.84
C GLN A 285 -22.54 7.10 -9.15
N LYS A 286 -22.48 7.33 -7.83
CA LYS A 286 -21.26 7.13 -7.05
C LYS A 286 -20.84 5.65 -7.06
N TYR A 287 -21.77 4.73 -6.86
CA TYR A 287 -21.50 3.29 -6.96
C TYR A 287 -21.04 2.89 -8.38
N ASN A 288 -21.65 3.46 -9.42
CA ASN A 288 -21.24 3.18 -10.80
C ASN A 288 -19.80 3.62 -11.08
N ARG A 289 -19.41 4.83 -10.63
CA ARG A 289 -18.02 5.34 -10.76
C ARG A 289 -16.98 4.45 -10.10
N HIS A 290 -17.36 3.71 -9.06
CA HIS A 290 -16.50 2.77 -8.36
C HIS A 290 -16.76 1.31 -8.75
N CYS A 291 -17.37 1.06 -9.91
CA CYS A 291 -17.61 -0.26 -10.46
C CYS A 291 -18.46 -1.20 -9.56
N LEU A 292 -19.25 -0.65 -8.63
CA LEU A 292 -20.15 -1.45 -7.79
C LEU A 292 -21.47 -1.78 -8.49
N LEU A 293 -21.88 -0.99 -9.46
CA LEU A 293 -23.07 -1.25 -10.28
C LEU A 293 -22.86 -0.84 -11.74
N VAL A 294 -23.72 -1.36 -12.59
CA VAL A 294 -23.80 -1.01 -14.02
C VAL A 294 -25.24 -0.74 -14.42
N PRO A 295 -25.49 0.16 -15.41
CA PRO A 295 -26.79 0.31 -16.02
C PRO A 295 -27.15 -0.99 -16.81
N VAL A 296 -28.44 -1.26 -16.94
CA VAL A 296 -28.99 -2.38 -17.69
C VAL A 296 -29.86 -1.84 -18.81
N GLY A 297 -29.58 -2.24 -20.04
CA GLY A 297 -30.28 -1.78 -21.23
C GLY A 297 -30.00 -0.32 -21.61
N ALA A 298 -28.87 0.23 -21.12
CA ALA A 298 -28.40 1.60 -21.42
C ALA A 298 -26.89 1.68 -21.28
N ASP A 299 -26.25 2.61 -22.01
CA ASP A 299 -24.80 2.78 -21.99
C ASP A 299 -24.31 3.51 -20.73
N HIS A 300 -25.13 4.43 -20.21
CA HIS A 300 -24.79 5.27 -19.04
C HIS A 300 -25.96 5.37 -18.07
N MET A 301 -25.67 5.73 -16.83
CA MET A 301 -26.69 5.90 -15.78
C MET A 301 -27.72 6.98 -16.16
N TRP A 302 -27.29 8.04 -16.84
CA TRP A 302 -28.19 9.07 -17.35
C TRP A 302 -29.22 8.49 -18.33
N ASN A 303 -28.77 7.70 -19.33
CA ASN A 303 -29.66 7.02 -20.28
C ASN A 303 -30.60 6.07 -19.56
N ALA A 304 -30.07 5.31 -18.57
CA ALA A 304 -30.89 4.39 -17.79
C ALA A 304 -32.03 5.11 -17.05
N ALA A 305 -31.81 6.31 -16.54
CA ALA A 305 -32.87 7.13 -15.92
C ALA A 305 -33.83 7.69 -16.97
N MET A 306 -33.33 8.37 -18.01
CA MET A 306 -34.14 9.03 -19.01
C MET A 306 -35.00 8.08 -19.85
N GLU A 307 -34.53 6.84 -20.07
CA GLU A 307 -35.19 5.80 -20.84
C GLU A 307 -36.00 4.81 -19.98
N SER A 308 -36.18 5.11 -18.68
CA SER A 308 -36.92 4.25 -17.74
C SER A 308 -36.38 2.79 -17.69
N LYS A 309 -35.06 2.64 -17.69
CA LYS A 309 -34.34 1.36 -17.58
C LYS A 309 -34.03 1.01 -16.12
N SER A 310 -33.04 0.19 -15.90
CA SER A 310 -32.61 -0.24 -14.57
C SER A 310 -31.09 -0.18 -14.39
N CYS A 311 -30.62 -0.45 -13.18
CA CYS A 311 -29.23 -0.76 -12.89
C CYS A 311 -29.15 -1.95 -11.93
N ARG A 312 -28.03 -2.68 -11.97
CA ARG A 312 -27.77 -3.85 -11.13
C ARG A 312 -26.37 -3.82 -10.55
N LEU A 313 -26.15 -4.54 -9.44
CA LEU A 313 -24.84 -4.71 -8.87
C LEU A 313 -23.92 -5.55 -9.77
N THR A 314 -22.65 -5.20 -9.76
CA THR A 314 -21.56 -6.05 -10.26
C THR A 314 -21.23 -7.14 -9.23
N LEU A 315 -20.32 -8.06 -9.57
CA LEU A 315 -19.78 -9.02 -8.58
C LEU A 315 -19.15 -8.31 -7.39
N LEU A 316 -18.41 -7.21 -7.63
CA LEU A 316 -17.84 -6.38 -6.57
C LEU A 316 -18.94 -5.71 -5.72
N GLY A 317 -19.96 -5.15 -6.34
CA GLY A 317 -21.11 -4.58 -5.65
C GLY A 317 -21.84 -5.60 -4.77
N ASN A 318 -22.06 -6.80 -5.28
CA ASN A 318 -22.64 -7.91 -4.53
C ASN A 318 -21.77 -8.35 -3.35
N HIS A 319 -20.44 -8.33 -3.51
CA HIS A 319 -19.52 -8.59 -2.40
C HIS A 319 -19.74 -7.59 -1.26
N TYR A 320 -19.71 -6.29 -1.55
CA TYR A 320 -19.94 -5.25 -0.53
C TYR A 320 -21.36 -5.28 0.05
N ARG A 321 -22.37 -5.63 -0.75
CA ARG A 321 -23.73 -5.84 -0.25
C ARG A 321 -23.78 -6.96 0.80
N ARG A 322 -23.12 -8.11 0.53
CA ARG A 322 -23.02 -9.22 1.51
C ARG A 322 -22.30 -8.80 2.78
N LEU A 323 -21.17 -8.07 2.67
CA LEU A 323 -20.49 -7.55 3.86
C LEU A 323 -21.39 -6.63 4.69
N ALA A 324 -22.16 -5.76 4.03
CA ALA A 324 -23.14 -4.90 4.69
C ALA A 324 -24.27 -5.68 5.36
N ASP A 325 -24.71 -6.77 4.74
CA ASP A 325 -25.77 -7.64 5.27
C ASP A 325 -25.30 -8.42 6.51
N GLN A 326 -24.04 -8.87 6.50
CA GLN A 326 -23.38 -9.57 7.60
C GLN A 326 -22.90 -8.65 8.74
N GLY A 327 -23.03 -7.32 8.59
CA GLY A 327 -22.56 -6.35 9.58
C GLY A 327 -21.03 -6.22 9.65
N LEU A 328 -20.34 -6.56 8.56
CA LEU A 328 -18.88 -6.51 8.45
C LEU A 328 -18.34 -5.21 7.85
N LEU A 329 -19.23 -4.23 7.61
CA LEU A 329 -18.89 -2.87 7.17
C LEU A 329 -19.17 -1.85 8.27
#